data_3378c4b2bbc68688de2a11a7d8adfe54
#
_entry.id   3378c4b2bbc68688de2a11a7d8adfe54
#
_cell.length_a   1.000
_cell.length_b   1.000
_cell.length_c   1.000
_cell.angle_alpha   90.00
_cell.angle_beta   90.00
_cell.angle_gamma   90.00
#
_symmetry.space_group_name_H-M   'P 1'
#
loop_
_entity.id
_entity.type
_entity.pdbx_description
1 polymer ?
#
loop_
_entity_poly.entity_id
_entity_poly.type
_entity_poly.pdbx_seq_one_letter_code
_entity_poly.pdbx_strand_id
1 'polypeptide(L)'
;MEAHNFFLLLAVLLLAARFLSELAMRLGVPAVIGELAAGLIIGPSVFGLVSPDATMKLLAEIGIILLLFEVGMDTDVFRLAKAGSKPIIVAIAGVVFPFGLGYLVSQYLFDLPLLASLFIGGTLTATSIGITVRVLTDLQRRNSDEAQIVVGAAVLDDIVGVILLAFLYQFAVSGEMSLAATGKVGAYIVLFMLISPIAAKFIGYIIAHFERSDNTAPGLLLTMTLSLIMLFSYLAHAIGAPEIMGGFAAGIAMSQHFRISLSERLGLPFVNRINRIFAPNPALSHQLETQMRPLIHTFTPLFFIMVGISLNLKQVDWSSAFVWGLSGSLLLVAVGGKLVAGYLIKEPRLQQAIIGLSMIPRGEVGLIFAQLGFSNGILDAQIYAALLIVIALTTVVPPFIIKWLYQRDESINANIQRIP
;
A
#
# COMPACT_ATOMS: atom_id res chain seq x y z
N MET A 1 -0.76 -16.13 -23.92
CA MET A 1 -0.65 -17.43 -23.20
C MET A 1 -1.85 -18.28 -23.59
N GLU A 2 -1.67 -19.54 -23.94
CA GLU A 2 -2.81 -20.43 -24.15
C GLU A 2 -3.53 -20.66 -22.83
N ALA A 3 -4.87 -20.74 -22.84
CA ALA A 3 -5.68 -20.86 -21.62
C ALA A 3 -5.25 -22.04 -20.73
N HIS A 4 -4.79 -23.12 -21.35
CA HIS A 4 -4.30 -24.30 -20.66
C HIS A 4 -3.08 -24.01 -19.77
N ASN A 5 -2.11 -23.28 -20.29
CA ASN A 5 -0.89 -22.90 -19.55
C ASN A 5 -1.20 -21.92 -18.42
N PHE A 6 -2.23 -21.09 -18.59
CA PHE A 6 -2.67 -20.16 -17.54
C PHE A 6 -3.17 -20.87 -16.28
N PHE A 7 -3.99 -21.92 -16.43
CA PHE A 7 -4.49 -22.66 -15.25
C PHE A 7 -3.38 -23.35 -14.46
N LEU A 8 -2.41 -23.96 -15.19
CA LEU A 8 -1.24 -24.56 -14.55
C LEU A 8 -0.42 -23.51 -13.81
N LEU A 9 -0.17 -22.37 -14.45
CA LEU A 9 0.58 -21.27 -13.87
C LEU A 9 -0.09 -20.74 -12.60
N LEU A 10 -1.39 -20.46 -12.65
CA LEU A 10 -2.15 -19.99 -11.50
C LEU A 10 -2.10 -21.00 -10.34
N ALA A 11 -2.25 -22.29 -10.64
CA ALA A 11 -2.12 -23.35 -9.62
C ALA A 11 -0.74 -23.35 -8.97
N VAL A 12 0.32 -23.26 -9.78
CA VAL A 12 1.72 -23.21 -9.27
C VAL A 12 1.94 -21.98 -8.40
N LEU A 13 1.46 -20.81 -8.81
CA LEU A 13 1.61 -19.57 -8.03
C LEU A 13 0.89 -19.65 -6.69
N LEU A 14 -0.37 -20.13 -6.67
CA LEU A 14 -1.14 -20.27 -5.43
C LEU A 14 -0.52 -21.29 -4.48
N LEU A 15 -0.05 -22.45 -4.99
CA LEU A 15 0.62 -23.48 -4.19
C LEU A 15 1.96 -22.96 -3.64
N ALA A 16 2.77 -22.31 -4.45
CA ALA A 16 4.05 -21.75 -4.02
C ALA A 16 3.87 -20.65 -2.97
N ALA A 17 2.89 -19.76 -3.17
CA ALA A 17 2.54 -18.74 -2.19
C ALA A 17 2.21 -19.40 -0.84
N ARG A 18 1.30 -20.36 -0.83
CA ARG A 18 0.86 -21.02 0.40
C ARG A 18 1.98 -21.80 1.07
N PHE A 19 2.74 -22.57 0.30
CA PHE A 19 3.83 -23.37 0.84
C PHE A 19 4.91 -22.49 1.49
N LEU A 20 5.35 -21.45 0.80
CA LEU A 20 6.40 -20.57 1.31
C LEU A 20 5.90 -19.63 2.42
N SER A 21 4.64 -19.22 2.39
CA SER A 21 4.03 -18.48 3.52
C SER A 21 3.99 -19.33 4.78
N GLU A 22 3.55 -20.59 4.66
CA GLU A 22 3.51 -21.52 5.79
C GLU A 22 4.91 -21.79 6.34
N LEU A 23 5.90 -21.97 5.45
CA LEU A 23 7.29 -22.13 5.84
C LEU A 23 7.83 -20.90 6.56
N ALA A 24 7.54 -19.70 6.03
CA ALA A 24 7.92 -18.43 6.66
C ALA A 24 7.33 -18.31 8.07
N MET A 25 6.05 -18.60 8.25
CA MET A 25 5.39 -18.55 9.55
C MET A 25 5.98 -19.57 10.54
N ARG A 26 6.31 -20.79 10.10
CA ARG A 26 7.00 -21.79 10.94
C ARG A 26 8.40 -21.35 11.36
N LEU A 27 9.08 -20.59 10.52
CA LEU A 27 10.37 -19.96 10.84
C LEU A 27 10.21 -18.69 11.69
N GLY A 28 8.98 -18.36 12.04
CA GLY A 28 8.67 -17.19 12.82
C GLY A 28 8.79 -15.87 12.05
N VAL A 29 8.62 -15.88 10.73
CA VAL A 29 8.68 -14.72 9.83
C VAL A 29 7.26 -14.41 9.32
N PRO A 30 6.90 -13.14 9.07
CA PRO A 30 5.61 -12.80 8.48
C PRO A 30 5.35 -13.52 7.15
N ALA A 31 4.10 -13.96 6.92
CA ALA A 31 3.70 -14.76 5.74
C ALA A 31 4.03 -14.05 4.41
N VAL A 32 3.90 -12.73 4.38
CA VAL A 32 4.22 -11.90 3.20
C VAL A 32 5.64 -12.10 2.68
N ILE A 33 6.59 -12.38 3.57
CA ILE A 33 7.99 -12.64 3.15
C ILE A 33 8.08 -13.96 2.37
N GLY A 34 7.30 -14.97 2.76
CA GLY A 34 7.19 -16.22 2.01
C GLY A 34 6.58 -16.01 0.61
N GLU A 35 5.54 -15.16 0.52
CA GLU A 35 4.88 -14.82 -0.75
C GLU A 35 5.84 -14.04 -1.70
N LEU A 36 6.56 -13.06 -1.17
CA LEU A 36 7.60 -12.33 -1.92
C LEU A 36 8.74 -13.27 -2.38
N ALA A 37 9.20 -14.15 -1.49
CA ALA A 37 10.23 -15.13 -1.81
C ALA A 37 9.76 -16.11 -2.90
N ALA A 38 8.49 -16.54 -2.87
CA ALA A 38 7.90 -17.35 -3.93
C ALA A 38 8.02 -16.65 -5.30
N GLY A 39 7.68 -15.36 -5.35
CA GLY A 39 7.80 -14.55 -6.55
C GLY A 39 9.24 -14.41 -7.05
N LEU A 40 10.19 -14.14 -6.16
CA LEU A 40 11.62 -14.05 -6.50
C LEU A 40 12.16 -15.38 -7.04
N ILE A 41 11.79 -16.51 -6.44
CA ILE A 41 12.25 -17.85 -6.81
C ILE A 41 11.70 -18.26 -8.17
N ILE A 42 10.37 -18.12 -8.39
CA ILE A 42 9.69 -18.54 -9.61
C ILE A 42 9.96 -17.54 -10.74
N GLY A 43 10.12 -16.26 -10.39
CA GLY A 43 10.34 -15.17 -11.31
C GLY A 43 11.70 -15.14 -11.98
N PRO A 44 11.96 -14.07 -12.75
CA PRO A 44 13.21 -13.92 -13.52
C PRO A 44 14.47 -13.94 -12.67
N SER A 45 14.38 -13.59 -11.38
CA SER A 45 15.54 -13.50 -10.49
C SER A 45 16.27 -14.83 -10.29
N VAL A 46 15.53 -15.96 -10.17
CA VAL A 46 16.11 -17.28 -9.91
C VAL A 46 15.82 -18.22 -11.07
N PHE A 47 14.64 -18.85 -11.11
CA PHE A 47 14.33 -19.88 -12.09
C PHE A 47 13.84 -19.33 -13.44
N GLY A 48 13.23 -18.14 -13.48
CA GLY A 48 12.72 -17.56 -14.72
C GLY A 48 11.55 -18.34 -15.33
N LEU A 49 10.79 -19.07 -14.49
CA LEU A 49 9.65 -19.86 -14.95
C LEU A 49 8.47 -18.99 -15.34
N VAL A 50 8.36 -17.80 -14.72
CA VAL A 50 7.26 -16.86 -14.90
C VAL A 50 7.82 -15.47 -15.15
N SER A 51 7.31 -14.83 -16.20
CA SER A 51 7.54 -13.39 -16.45
C SER A 51 6.24 -12.61 -16.16
N PRO A 52 6.34 -11.35 -15.74
CA PRO A 52 5.19 -10.50 -15.54
C PRO A 52 4.41 -10.32 -16.85
N ASP A 53 3.23 -10.91 -16.97
CA ASP A 53 2.33 -10.65 -18.10
C ASP A 53 1.10 -9.82 -17.65
N ALA A 54 0.33 -9.32 -18.63
CA ALA A 54 -0.81 -8.47 -18.37
C ALA A 54 -1.90 -9.16 -17.51
N THR A 55 -2.12 -10.46 -17.74
CA THR A 55 -3.16 -11.23 -17.01
C THR A 55 -2.77 -11.40 -15.54
N MET A 56 -1.49 -11.73 -15.28
CA MET A 56 -0.97 -11.84 -13.92
C MET A 56 -1.00 -10.52 -13.18
N LYS A 57 -0.68 -9.42 -13.85
CA LYS A 57 -0.80 -8.08 -13.28
C LYS A 57 -2.23 -7.77 -12.87
N LEU A 58 -3.22 -8.05 -13.72
CA LEU A 58 -4.64 -7.85 -13.40
C LEU A 58 -5.08 -8.67 -12.19
N LEU A 59 -4.65 -9.93 -12.06
CA LEU A 59 -4.96 -10.76 -10.89
C LEU A 59 -4.30 -10.21 -9.62
N ALA A 60 -3.07 -9.70 -9.73
CA ALA A 60 -2.37 -9.05 -8.62
C ALA A 60 -3.07 -7.75 -8.20
N GLU A 61 -3.53 -6.93 -9.16
CA GLU A 61 -4.31 -5.73 -8.90
C GLU A 61 -5.62 -6.04 -8.16
N ILE A 62 -6.36 -7.07 -8.59
CA ILE A 62 -7.53 -7.56 -7.83
C ILE A 62 -7.14 -7.92 -6.40
N GLY A 63 -6.02 -8.60 -6.21
CA GLY A 63 -5.53 -9.00 -4.89
C GLY A 63 -5.27 -7.81 -3.96
N ILE A 64 -4.58 -6.78 -4.46
CA ILE A 64 -4.28 -5.58 -3.65
C ILE A 64 -5.53 -4.71 -3.42
N ILE A 65 -6.42 -4.58 -4.39
CA ILE A 65 -7.69 -3.87 -4.25
C ILE A 65 -8.54 -4.53 -3.14
N LEU A 66 -8.64 -5.85 -3.12
CA LEU A 66 -9.36 -6.60 -2.10
C LEU A 66 -8.69 -6.48 -0.72
N LEU A 67 -7.37 -6.49 -0.64
CA LEU A 67 -6.63 -6.24 0.60
C LEU A 67 -6.94 -4.84 1.13
N LEU A 68 -6.90 -3.81 0.28
CA LEU A 68 -7.19 -2.44 0.68
C LEU A 68 -8.67 -2.23 1.05
N PHE A 69 -9.59 -2.96 0.43
CA PHE A 69 -10.99 -3.00 0.88
C PHE A 69 -11.08 -3.53 2.33
N GLU A 70 -10.41 -4.63 2.65
CA GLU A 70 -10.36 -5.16 4.02
C GLU A 70 -9.78 -4.14 5.00
N VAL A 71 -8.67 -3.48 4.62
CA VAL A 71 -8.06 -2.39 5.40
C VAL A 71 -9.04 -1.25 5.63
N GLY A 72 -9.77 -0.85 4.58
CA GLY A 72 -10.80 0.18 4.66
C GLY A 72 -11.93 -0.20 5.63
N MET A 73 -12.40 -1.46 5.60
CA MET A 73 -13.44 -1.96 6.50
C MET A 73 -13.00 -1.90 7.98
N ASP A 74 -11.73 -2.16 8.24
CA ASP A 74 -11.17 -2.14 9.60
C ASP A 74 -10.73 -0.74 10.05
N THR A 75 -10.66 0.20 9.11
CA THR A 75 -10.27 1.58 9.42
C THR A 75 -11.34 2.26 10.24
N ASP A 76 -10.97 2.65 11.46
CA ASP A 76 -11.79 3.50 12.30
C ASP A 76 -11.53 4.97 11.93
N VAL A 77 -12.39 5.53 11.10
CA VAL A 77 -12.29 6.93 10.64
C VAL A 77 -12.31 7.89 11.84
N PHE A 78 -12.95 7.53 12.95
CA PHE A 78 -12.98 8.34 14.15
C PHE A 78 -11.62 8.34 14.86
N ARG A 79 -10.98 7.17 14.98
CA ARG A 79 -9.60 7.06 15.50
C ARG A 79 -8.61 7.78 14.58
N LEU A 80 -8.75 7.63 13.27
CA LEU A 80 -7.93 8.35 12.30
C LEU A 80 -8.08 9.87 12.46
N ALA A 81 -9.31 10.37 12.60
CA ALA A 81 -9.58 11.79 12.88
C ALA A 81 -9.02 12.23 14.25
N LYS A 82 -9.05 11.34 15.26
CA LYS A 82 -8.47 11.58 16.60
C LYS A 82 -6.93 11.60 16.57
N ALA A 83 -6.31 10.86 15.66
CA ALA A 83 -4.85 10.92 15.42
C ALA A 83 -4.40 12.33 14.97
N GLY A 84 -5.35 13.13 14.49
CA GLY A 84 -5.14 14.55 14.17
C GLY A 84 -4.12 14.79 13.08
N SER A 85 -3.12 15.63 13.37
CA SER A 85 -2.07 15.98 12.38
C SER A 85 -0.97 14.92 12.23
N LYS A 86 -0.92 13.87 13.07
CA LYS A 86 0.18 12.90 13.07
C LYS A 86 0.34 12.17 11.72
N PRO A 87 -0.73 11.59 11.12
CA PRO A 87 -0.62 10.98 9.79
C PRO A 87 -0.15 11.95 8.72
N ILE A 88 -0.61 13.21 8.78
CA ILE A 88 -0.23 14.26 7.83
C ILE A 88 1.26 14.60 7.95
N ILE A 89 1.76 14.77 9.19
CA ILE A 89 3.18 15.03 9.45
C ILE A 89 4.04 13.88 8.93
N VAL A 90 3.65 12.64 9.24
CA VAL A 90 4.38 11.44 8.82
C VAL A 90 4.37 11.31 7.29
N ALA A 91 3.25 11.55 6.61
CA ALA A 91 3.15 11.52 5.16
C ALA A 91 4.03 12.59 4.51
N ILE A 92 3.85 13.85 4.90
CA ILE A 92 4.61 14.97 4.31
C ILE A 92 6.13 14.77 4.54
N ALA A 93 6.53 14.49 5.77
CA ALA A 93 7.93 14.24 6.08
C ALA A 93 8.46 13.00 5.36
N GLY A 94 7.65 11.92 5.32
CA GLY A 94 7.96 10.67 4.62
C GLY A 94 8.09 10.80 3.11
N VAL A 95 7.59 11.88 2.50
CA VAL A 95 7.82 12.26 1.10
C VAL A 95 9.01 13.20 1.00
N VAL A 96 8.99 14.30 1.74
CA VAL A 96 9.96 15.41 1.60
C VAL A 96 11.39 14.94 1.87
N PHE A 97 11.62 14.17 2.95
CA PHE A 97 12.96 13.73 3.28
C PHE A 97 13.54 12.72 2.28
N PRO A 98 12.87 11.60 1.92
CA PRO A 98 13.42 10.68 0.93
C PRO A 98 13.56 11.30 -0.46
N PHE A 99 12.60 12.13 -0.89
CA PHE A 99 12.66 12.83 -2.16
C PHE A 99 13.83 13.80 -2.19
N GLY A 100 13.88 14.73 -1.23
CA GLY A 100 14.88 15.78 -1.20
C GLY A 100 16.30 15.22 -1.01
N LEU A 101 16.49 14.30 -0.05
CA LEU A 101 17.79 13.68 0.16
C LEU A 101 18.19 12.78 -1.00
N GLY A 102 17.25 12.03 -1.58
CA GLY A 102 17.50 11.21 -2.78
C GLY A 102 17.93 12.05 -3.96
N TYR A 103 17.24 13.15 -4.21
CA TYR A 103 17.64 14.14 -5.21
C TYR A 103 19.04 14.69 -4.93
N LEU A 104 19.29 15.19 -3.71
CA LEU A 104 20.60 15.79 -3.36
C LEU A 104 21.76 14.82 -3.48
N VAL A 105 21.59 13.59 -2.99
CA VAL A 105 22.62 12.53 -3.10
C VAL A 105 22.87 12.21 -4.57
N SER A 106 21.84 12.00 -5.38
CA SER A 106 21.97 11.66 -6.79
C SER A 106 22.62 12.79 -7.59
N GLN A 107 22.18 14.03 -7.37
CA GLN A 107 22.65 15.19 -8.13
C GLN A 107 24.07 15.61 -7.73
N TYR A 108 24.40 15.64 -6.45
CA TYR A 108 25.65 16.25 -5.96
C TYR A 108 26.71 15.25 -5.52
N LEU A 109 26.35 14.01 -5.17
CA LEU A 109 27.33 12.99 -4.80
C LEU A 109 27.69 12.08 -5.98
N PHE A 110 26.72 11.84 -6.89
CA PHE A 110 26.90 10.98 -8.05
C PHE A 110 26.87 11.72 -9.39
N ASP A 111 26.74 13.07 -9.39
CA ASP A 111 26.72 13.93 -10.58
C ASP A 111 25.71 13.49 -11.66
N LEU A 112 24.54 12.95 -11.23
CA LEU A 112 23.52 12.47 -12.12
C LEU A 112 22.69 13.63 -12.71
N PRO A 113 22.14 13.47 -13.93
CA PRO A 113 21.29 14.48 -14.55
C PRO A 113 20.09 14.83 -13.68
N LEU A 114 19.65 16.10 -13.73
CA LEU A 114 18.54 16.65 -12.95
C LEU A 114 17.31 15.73 -12.98
N LEU A 115 16.88 15.33 -14.19
CA LEU A 115 15.66 14.53 -14.35
C LEU A 115 15.83 13.13 -13.76
N ALA A 116 17.00 12.49 -13.94
CA ALA A 116 17.30 11.21 -13.29
C ALA A 116 17.26 11.32 -11.77
N SER A 117 17.87 12.36 -11.20
CA SER A 117 17.89 12.62 -9.76
C SER A 117 16.48 12.85 -9.20
N LEU A 118 15.59 13.53 -9.93
CA LEU A 118 14.19 13.71 -9.56
C LEU A 118 13.41 12.38 -9.58
N PHE A 119 13.61 11.53 -10.61
CA PHE A 119 12.99 10.20 -10.68
C PHE A 119 13.48 9.27 -9.58
N ILE A 120 14.76 9.32 -9.23
CA ILE A 120 15.33 8.61 -8.07
C ILE A 120 14.65 9.08 -6.79
N GLY A 121 14.57 10.38 -6.56
CA GLY A 121 13.85 10.97 -5.42
C GLY A 121 12.41 10.46 -5.36
N GLY A 122 11.68 10.50 -6.48
CA GLY A 122 10.31 9.99 -6.61
C GLY A 122 10.20 8.50 -6.25
N THR A 123 11.12 7.67 -6.74
CA THR A 123 11.18 6.24 -6.41
C THR A 123 11.33 6.02 -4.89
N LEU A 124 12.08 6.88 -4.21
CA LEU A 124 12.32 6.77 -2.77
C LEU A 124 11.18 7.30 -1.91
N THR A 125 10.18 7.99 -2.43
CA THR A 125 9.06 8.49 -1.63
C THR A 125 8.01 7.44 -1.38
N ALA A 126 7.61 6.70 -2.40
CA ALA A 126 6.46 5.82 -2.38
C ALA A 126 6.58 4.71 -1.32
N THR A 127 5.51 4.52 -0.53
CA THR A 127 5.41 3.48 0.50
C THR A 127 4.42 2.41 0.06
N SER A 128 4.74 1.13 0.26
CA SER A 128 3.76 0.06 0.03
C SER A 128 2.85 -0.14 1.25
N ILE A 129 1.65 0.41 1.16
CA ILE A 129 0.63 0.21 2.20
C ILE A 129 0.26 -1.27 2.32
N GLY A 130 0.20 -2.02 1.21
CA GLY A 130 -0.16 -3.44 1.20
C GLY A 130 0.80 -4.29 2.03
N ILE A 131 2.11 -4.13 1.83
CA ILE A 131 3.14 -4.86 2.59
C ILE A 131 3.06 -4.52 4.07
N THR A 132 3.00 -3.24 4.39
CA THR A 132 2.96 -2.75 5.78
C THR A 132 1.73 -3.27 6.53
N VAL A 133 0.55 -3.15 5.92
CA VAL A 133 -0.70 -3.62 6.53
C VAL A 133 -0.68 -5.13 6.71
N ARG A 134 -0.17 -5.87 5.73
CA ARG A 134 -0.03 -7.33 5.84
C ARG A 134 0.87 -7.72 7.00
N VAL A 135 2.02 -7.05 7.17
CA VAL A 135 2.93 -7.28 8.30
C VAL A 135 2.24 -7.00 9.64
N LEU A 136 1.54 -5.86 9.77
CA LEU A 136 0.80 -5.52 11.00
C LEU A 136 -0.33 -6.51 11.28
N THR A 137 -0.99 -7.03 10.25
CA THR A 137 -2.03 -8.07 10.37
C THR A 137 -1.43 -9.39 10.85
N ASP A 138 -0.34 -9.85 10.25
CA ASP A 138 0.36 -11.09 10.64
C ASP A 138 0.87 -11.01 12.09
N LEU A 139 1.20 -9.81 12.57
CA LEU A 139 1.62 -9.54 13.95
C LEU A 139 0.44 -9.26 14.91
N GLN A 140 -0.81 -9.35 14.45
CA GLN A 140 -2.04 -9.04 15.21
C GLN A 140 -2.08 -7.59 15.76
N ARG A 141 -1.38 -6.65 15.11
CA ARG A 141 -1.27 -5.23 15.49
C ARG A 141 -2.04 -4.27 14.58
N ARG A 142 -2.92 -4.80 13.73
CA ARG A 142 -3.69 -4.03 12.73
C ARG A 142 -4.54 -2.91 13.34
N ASN A 143 -5.08 -3.13 14.55
CA ASN A 143 -5.96 -2.18 15.24
C ASN A 143 -5.24 -1.29 16.27
N SER A 144 -3.91 -1.31 16.31
CA SER A 144 -3.13 -0.46 17.19
C SER A 144 -3.16 1.02 16.78
N ASP A 145 -2.85 1.92 17.70
CA ASP A 145 -2.85 3.36 17.40
C ASP A 145 -1.78 3.72 16.37
N GLU A 146 -0.60 3.08 16.46
CA GLU A 146 0.47 3.25 15.47
C GLU A 146 0.05 2.74 14.09
N ALA A 147 -0.71 1.64 13.99
CA ALA A 147 -1.22 1.14 12.72
C ALA A 147 -2.18 2.12 12.07
N GLN A 148 -3.06 2.77 12.84
CA GLN A 148 -3.98 3.79 12.32
C GLN A 148 -3.23 5.03 11.79
N ILE A 149 -2.15 5.45 12.47
CA ILE A 149 -1.30 6.55 12.00
C ILE A 149 -0.62 6.16 10.69
N VAL A 150 -0.08 4.94 10.60
CA VAL A 150 0.61 4.41 9.41
C VAL A 150 -0.34 4.29 8.23
N VAL A 151 -1.53 3.71 8.42
CA VAL A 151 -2.55 3.58 7.35
C VAL A 151 -2.95 4.96 6.83
N GLY A 152 -3.24 5.92 7.74
CA GLY A 152 -3.59 7.27 7.34
C GLY A 152 -2.44 7.99 6.61
N ALA A 153 -1.20 7.81 7.06
CA ALA A 153 -0.03 8.39 6.42
C ALA A 153 0.22 7.77 5.04
N ALA A 154 0.07 6.45 4.90
CA ALA A 154 0.30 5.74 3.64
C ALA A 154 -0.75 6.10 2.57
N VAL A 155 -2.03 6.27 2.94
CA VAL A 155 -3.06 6.75 2.01
C VAL A 155 -2.73 8.17 1.49
N LEU A 156 -2.23 9.06 2.36
CA LEU A 156 -1.79 10.38 1.95
C LEU A 156 -0.53 10.33 1.08
N ASP A 157 0.40 9.43 1.40
CA ASP A 157 1.63 9.16 0.64
C ASP A 157 1.31 8.71 -0.79
N ASP A 158 0.32 7.83 -0.97
CA ASP A 158 -0.17 7.38 -2.27
C ASP A 158 -0.72 8.53 -3.11
N ILE A 159 -1.51 9.43 -2.51
CA ILE A 159 -2.03 10.61 -3.20
C ILE A 159 -0.88 11.49 -3.69
N VAL A 160 0.07 11.80 -2.81
CA VAL A 160 1.22 12.63 -3.14
C VAL A 160 2.13 11.93 -4.16
N GLY A 161 2.32 10.62 -4.03
CA GLY A 161 3.12 9.79 -4.95
C GLY A 161 2.59 9.85 -6.38
N VAL A 162 1.27 9.70 -6.58
CA VAL A 162 0.64 9.79 -7.91
C VAL A 162 0.73 11.19 -8.50
N ILE A 163 0.49 12.22 -7.69
CA ILE A 163 0.64 13.61 -8.13
C ILE A 163 2.10 13.87 -8.56
N LEU A 164 3.06 13.41 -7.79
CA LEU A 164 4.48 13.54 -8.08
C LEU A 164 4.86 12.77 -9.35
N LEU A 165 4.36 11.54 -9.51
CA LEU A 165 4.59 10.73 -10.71
C LEU A 165 4.06 11.42 -11.96
N ALA A 166 2.81 11.90 -11.92
CA ALA A 166 2.20 12.63 -13.02
C ALA A 166 2.99 13.90 -13.39
N PHE A 167 3.44 14.64 -12.36
CA PHE A 167 4.26 15.83 -12.54
C PHE A 167 5.61 15.53 -13.19
N LEU A 168 6.35 14.56 -12.67
CA LEU A 168 7.66 14.18 -13.20
C LEU A 168 7.57 13.59 -14.61
N TYR A 169 6.54 12.78 -14.88
CA TYR A 169 6.31 12.22 -16.20
C TYR A 169 5.98 13.31 -17.22
N GLN A 170 5.10 14.26 -16.88
CA GLN A 170 4.80 15.38 -17.75
C GLN A 170 6.05 16.22 -18.02
N PHE A 171 6.85 16.52 -17.00
CA PHE A 171 8.11 17.24 -17.16
C PHE A 171 9.10 16.48 -18.08
N ALA A 172 9.16 15.15 -17.94
CA ALA A 172 10.01 14.30 -18.80
C ALA A 172 9.61 14.33 -20.28
N VAL A 173 8.30 14.35 -20.56
CA VAL A 173 7.76 14.27 -21.94
C VAL A 173 7.67 15.63 -22.62
N SER A 174 7.21 16.66 -21.91
CA SER A 174 6.95 17.99 -22.50
C SER A 174 8.09 18.99 -22.30
N GLY A 175 9.01 18.73 -21.38
CA GLY A 175 10.01 19.72 -20.94
C GLY A 175 9.43 20.90 -20.15
N GLU A 176 8.11 20.96 -19.98
CA GLU A 176 7.41 22.06 -19.29
C GLU A 176 6.75 21.55 -17.99
N MET A 177 6.84 22.38 -16.93
CA MET A 177 6.18 22.12 -15.66
C MET A 177 4.80 22.79 -15.63
N SER A 178 3.73 22.02 -15.79
CA SER A 178 2.35 22.52 -15.64
C SER A 178 1.79 22.22 -14.25
N LEU A 179 1.99 23.15 -13.32
CA LEU A 179 1.40 23.08 -11.97
C LEU A 179 -0.14 23.06 -12.01
N ALA A 180 -0.75 23.68 -13.05
CA ALA A 180 -2.20 23.70 -13.19
C ALA A 180 -2.76 22.30 -13.54
N ALA A 181 -2.14 21.56 -14.46
CA ALA A 181 -2.55 20.19 -14.80
C ALA A 181 -2.37 19.25 -13.63
N THR A 182 -1.22 19.31 -12.96
CA THR A 182 -0.91 18.50 -11.78
C THR A 182 -1.87 18.81 -10.62
N GLY A 183 -2.15 20.07 -10.35
CA GLY A 183 -3.11 20.50 -9.33
C GLY A 183 -4.53 20.03 -9.59
N LYS A 184 -4.95 19.97 -10.87
CA LYS A 184 -6.25 19.43 -11.27
C LYS A 184 -6.40 17.95 -10.95
N VAL A 185 -5.38 17.14 -11.24
CA VAL A 185 -5.36 15.70 -10.89
C VAL A 185 -5.43 15.53 -9.37
N GLY A 186 -4.60 16.25 -8.62
CA GLY A 186 -4.64 16.21 -7.16
C GLY A 186 -6.01 16.59 -6.58
N ALA A 187 -6.65 17.64 -7.12
CA ALA A 187 -7.98 18.06 -6.70
C ALA A 187 -9.03 16.97 -6.96
N TYR A 188 -8.98 16.29 -8.10
CA TYR A 188 -9.89 15.18 -8.40
C TYR A 188 -9.70 14.00 -7.46
N ILE A 189 -8.46 13.63 -7.12
CA ILE A 189 -8.16 12.56 -6.17
C ILE A 189 -8.71 12.90 -4.78
N VAL A 190 -8.45 14.10 -4.28
CA VAL A 190 -8.97 14.54 -2.97
C VAL A 190 -10.50 14.55 -2.97
N LEU A 191 -11.13 15.08 -4.01
CA LEU A 191 -12.58 15.10 -4.15
C LEU A 191 -13.17 13.68 -4.17
N PHE A 192 -12.54 12.77 -4.91
CA PHE A 192 -12.92 11.36 -4.94
C PHE A 192 -12.86 10.73 -3.55
N MET A 193 -11.75 10.90 -2.83
CA MET A 193 -11.59 10.35 -1.48
C MET A 193 -12.60 10.90 -0.47
N LEU A 194 -13.11 12.11 -0.68
CA LEU A 194 -14.15 12.70 0.18
C LEU A 194 -15.56 12.20 -0.18
N ILE A 195 -15.85 12.03 -1.48
CA ILE A 195 -17.20 11.70 -1.97
C ILE A 195 -17.42 10.19 -2.00
N SER A 196 -16.42 9.40 -2.41
CA SER A 196 -16.58 7.97 -2.66
C SER A 196 -17.06 7.17 -1.44
N PRO A 197 -16.59 7.39 -0.19
CA PRO A 197 -17.13 6.67 0.95
C PRO A 197 -18.60 6.95 1.22
N ILE A 198 -19.06 8.17 0.93
CA ILE A 198 -20.47 8.57 1.09
C ILE A 198 -21.34 7.87 0.03
N ALA A 199 -20.89 7.88 -1.23
CA ALA A 199 -21.58 7.23 -2.34
C ALA A 199 -21.62 5.70 -2.16
N ALA A 200 -20.49 5.10 -1.78
CA ALA A 200 -20.40 3.66 -1.51
C ALA A 200 -21.31 3.24 -0.34
N LYS A 201 -21.43 4.08 0.70
CA LYS A 201 -22.34 3.82 1.82
C LYS A 201 -23.81 3.85 1.38
N PHE A 202 -24.17 4.77 0.49
CA PHE A 202 -25.53 4.81 -0.08
C PHE A 202 -25.85 3.51 -0.84
N ILE A 203 -24.91 3.04 -1.67
CA ILE A 203 -25.06 1.77 -2.39
C ILE A 203 -25.10 0.59 -1.41
N GLY A 204 -24.25 0.58 -0.38
CA GLY A 204 -24.27 -0.42 0.69
C GLY A 204 -25.60 -0.50 1.43
N TYR A 205 -26.27 0.64 1.65
CA TYR A 205 -27.62 0.67 2.21
C TYR A 205 -28.64 0.00 1.27
N ILE A 206 -28.56 0.24 -0.04
CA ILE A 206 -29.40 -0.42 -1.03
C ILE A 206 -29.19 -1.93 -1.00
N ILE A 207 -27.92 -2.39 -0.99
CA ILE A 207 -27.56 -3.80 -0.90
C ILE A 207 -28.17 -4.44 0.35
N ALA A 208 -28.02 -3.79 1.51
CA ALA A 208 -28.57 -4.27 2.78
C ALA A 208 -30.11 -4.34 2.78
N HIS A 209 -30.78 -3.45 2.03
CA HIS A 209 -32.24 -3.48 1.91
C HIS A 209 -32.71 -4.71 1.13
N PHE A 210 -32.03 -5.05 0.03
CA PHE A 210 -32.35 -6.22 -0.77
C PHE A 210 -32.06 -7.54 -0.03
N GLU A 211 -31.00 -7.60 0.77
CA GLU A 211 -30.60 -8.81 1.51
C GLU A 211 -31.61 -9.20 2.60
N ARG A 212 -32.36 -8.23 3.16
CA ARG A 212 -33.38 -8.51 4.18
C ARG A 212 -34.65 -9.18 3.63
N SER A 213 -34.74 -9.38 2.33
CA SER A 213 -35.88 -10.06 1.71
C SER A 213 -35.70 -11.58 1.80
N ASP A 214 -36.74 -12.31 2.21
CA ASP A 214 -36.73 -13.77 2.38
C ASP A 214 -36.45 -14.55 1.06
N ASN A 215 -36.46 -13.87 -0.09
CA ASN A 215 -36.28 -14.44 -1.44
C ASN A 215 -35.00 -13.93 -2.13
N THR A 216 -33.90 -13.78 -1.41
CA THR A 216 -32.65 -13.33 -2.03
C THR A 216 -31.87 -14.46 -2.67
N ALA A 217 -31.26 -14.20 -3.84
CA ALA A 217 -30.38 -15.15 -4.50
C ALA A 217 -29.13 -15.43 -3.65
N PRO A 218 -28.69 -16.70 -3.55
CA PRO A 218 -27.43 -17.02 -2.85
C PRO A 218 -26.24 -16.22 -3.41
N GLY A 219 -25.43 -15.64 -2.53
CA GLY A 219 -24.24 -14.86 -2.91
C GLY A 219 -24.51 -13.40 -3.35
N LEU A 220 -25.75 -12.91 -3.21
CA LEU A 220 -26.11 -11.53 -3.58
C LEU A 220 -25.16 -10.52 -2.91
N LEU A 221 -24.97 -10.61 -1.60
CA LEU A 221 -24.15 -9.70 -0.82
C LEU A 221 -22.70 -9.68 -1.32
N LEU A 222 -22.13 -10.85 -1.52
CA LEU A 222 -20.76 -11.02 -2.02
C LEU A 222 -20.60 -10.40 -3.42
N THR A 223 -21.49 -10.75 -4.34
CA THR A 223 -21.43 -10.29 -5.74
C THR A 223 -21.61 -8.78 -5.83
N MET A 224 -22.59 -8.22 -5.11
CA MET A 224 -22.83 -6.77 -5.12
C MET A 224 -21.69 -6.00 -4.50
N THR A 225 -21.10 -6.53 -3.41
CA THR A 225 -19.93 -5.91 -2.77
C THR A 225 -18.71 -5.93 -3.69
N LEU A 226 -18.43 -7.07 -4.31
CA LEU A 226 -17.33 -7.18 -5.27
C LEU A 226 -17.54 -6.22 -6.47
N SER A 227 -18.75 -6.16 -7.00
CA SER A 227 -19.11 -5.23 -8.09
C SER A 227 -18.90 -3.77 -7.67
N LEU A 228 -19.27 -3.42 -6.43
CA LEU A 228 -19.05 -2.08 -5.87
C LEU A 228 -17.55 -1.76 -5.77
N ILE A 229 -16.75 -2.68 -5.24
CA ILE A 229 -15.29 -2.52 -5.13
C ILE A 229 -14.69 -2.25 -6.51
N MET A 230 -15.03 -3.08 -7.52
CA MET A 230 -14.52 -2.94 -8.88
C MET A 230 -14.99 -1.62 -9.53
N LEU A 231 -16.24 -1.21 -9.31
CA LEU A 231 -16.76 0.06 -9.81
C LEU A 231 -16.00 1.25 -9.23
N PHE A 232 -15.74 1.27 -7.92
CA PHE A 232 -15.01 2.37 -7.30
C PHE A 232 -13.54 2.38 -7.69
N SER A 233 -12.92 1.20 -7.91
CA SER A 233 -11.58 1.10 -8.45
C SER A 233 -11.49 1.63 -9.88
N TYR A 234 -12.46 1.31 -10.73
CA TYR A 234 -12.58 1.88 -12.07
C TYR A 234 -12.75 3.42 -12.04
N LEU A 235 -13.61 3.94 -11.16
CA LEU A 235 -13.82 5.37 -11.01
C LEU A 235 -12.57 6.09 -10.50
N ALA A 236 -11.81 5.47 -9.58
CA ALA A 236 -10.52 5.99 -9.13
C ALA A 236 -9.55 6.10 -10.32
N HIS A 237 -9.38 5.03 -11.08
CA HIS A 237 -8.54 5.03 -12.30
C HIS A 237 -8.95 6.11 -13.30
N ALA A 238 -10.25 6.25 -13.56
CA ALA A 238 -10.79 7.22 -14.53
C ALA A 238 -10.45 8.68 -14.21
N ILE A 239 -10.18 9.00 -12.94
CA ILE A 239 -9.77 10.35 -12.50
C ILE A 239 -8.25 10.50 -12.32
N GLY A 240 -7.47 9.44 -12.66
CA GLY A 240 -6.02 9.40 -12.51
C GLY A 240 -5.53 9.03 -11.11
N ALA A 241 -6.40 8.47 -10.26
CA ALA A 241 -6.03 7.91 -8.96
C ALA A 241 -5.70 6.41 -9.07
N PRO A 242 -4.88 5.84 -8.17
CA PRO A 242 -4.68 4.41 -8.09
C PRO A 242 -5.99 3.66 -7.81
N GLU A 243 -6.20 2.51 -8.45
CA GLU A 243 -7.37 1.64 -8.30
C GLU A 243 -7.59 1.19 -6.85
N ILE A 244 -6.50 0.99 -6.12
CA ILE A 244 -6.49 0.60 -4.71
C ILE A 244 -7.27 1.58 -3.81
N MET A 245 -7.27 2.87 -4.15
CA MET A 245 -8.03 3.89 -3.43
C MET A 245 -9.55 3.66 -3.54
N GLY A 246 -10.02 3.15 -4.66
CA GLY A 246 -11.42 2.76 -4.83
C GLY A 246 -11.81 1.62 -3.89
N GLY A 247 -10.98 0.58 -3.81
CA GLY A 247 -11.16 -0.52 -2.86
C GLY A 247 -11.18 -0.03 -1.41
N PHE A 248 -10.20 0.77 -1.02
CA PHE A 248 -10.12 1.36 0.33
C PHE A 248 -11.35 2.21 0.68
N ALA A 249 -11.78 3.10 -0.23
CA ALA A 249 -12.95 3.94 -0.04
C ALA A 249 -14.26 3.14 0.11
N ALA A 250 -14.44 2.07 -0.70
CA ALA A 250 -15.55 1.15 -0.57
C ALA A 250 -15.52 0.42 0.79
N GLY A 251 -14.32 0.01 1.24
CA GLY A 251 -14.11 -0.60 2.56
C GLY A 251 -14.50 0.32 3.71
N ILE A 252 -14.00 1.57 3.72
CA ILE A 252 -14.38 2.58 4.72
C ILE A 252 -15.90 2.74 4.79
N ALA A 253 -16.57 2.83 3.65
CA ALA A 253 -18.03 3.02 3.60
C ALA A 253 -18.80 1.86 4.23
N MET A 254 -18.28 0.64 4.12
CA MET A 254 -18.89 -0.57 4.68
C MET A 254 -18.38 -0.90 6.09
N SER A 255 -17.45 -0.10 6.62
CA SER A 255 -16.95 -0.21 7.99
C SER A 255 -18.08 -0.01 9.00
N GLN A 256 -18.07 -0.83 10.05
CA GLN A 256 -18.96 -0.63 11.21
C GLN A 256 -18.65 0.67 11.98
N HIS A 257 -17.49 1.27 11.77
CA HIS A 257 -17.05 2.49 12.47
C HIS A 257 -17.32 3.78 11.67
N PHE A 258 -17.89 3.67 10.46
CA PHE A 258 -18.12 4.84 9.63
C PHE A 258 -19.33 5.65 10.12
N ARG A 259 -19.04 6.80 10.73
CA ARG A 259 -20.02 7.86 11.05
C ARG A 259 -19.54 9.18 10.45
N ILE A 260 -20.45 9.95 9.89
CA ILE A 260 -20.11 11.30 9.42
C ILE A 260 -20.01 12.22 10.66
N SER A 261 -18.78 12.38 11.16
CA SER A 261 -18.46 13.13 12.40
C SER A 261 -18.77 14.64 12.31
N LEU A 262 -19.05 15.17 11.12
CA LEU A 262 -19.36 16.59 10.93
C LEU A 262 -20.62 17.04 11.66
N SER A 263 -21.51 16.09 12.03
CA SER A 263 -22.80 16.40 12.63
C SER A 263 -22.71 16.80 14.11
N GLU A 264 -21.80 16.22 14.85
CA GLU A 264 -21.66 16.53 16.29
C GLU A 264 -21.07 17.91 16.55
N ARG A 265 -20.24 18.42 15.61
CA ARG A 265 -19.62 19.74 15.72
C ARG A 265 -20.45 20.88 15.12
N LEU A 266 -21.24 20.62 14.08
CA LEU A 266 -21.99 21.66 13.35
C LEU A 266 -23.49 21.67 13.66
N GLY A 267 -24.01 20.70 14.43
CA GLY A 267 -25.43 20.67 14.86
C GLY A 267 -26.44 20.65 13.69
N LEU A 268 -26.05 20.23 12.48
CA LEU A 268 -26.89 20.29 11.30
C LEU A 268 -27.95 19.18 11.32
N PRO A 269 -29.26 19.51 11.36
CA PRO A 269 -30.36 18.52 11.44
C PRO A 269 -30.37 17.53 10.27
N PHE A 270 -29.91 17.98 9.08
CA PHE A 270 -29.82 17.17 7.87
C PHE A 270 -28.78 16.04 8.02
N VAL A 271 -27.61 16.32 8.61
CA VAL A 271 -26.55 15.34 8.82
C VAL A 271 -26.93 14.31 9.87
N ASN A 272 -27.67 14.70 10.91
CA ASN A 272 -28.25 13.77 11.87
C ASN A 272 -29.27 12.82 11.24
N ARG A 273 -30.04 13.29 10.26
CA ARG A 273 -30.98 12.46 9.49
C ARG A 273 -30.21 11.46 8.60
N ILE A 274 -29.13 11.91 7.95
CA ILE A 274 -28.23 11.06 7.15
C ILE A 274 -27.60 10.00 8.05
N ASN A 275 -27.01 10.36 9.19
CA ASN A 275 -26.41 9.41 10.12
C ASN A 275 -27.40 8.37 10.67
N ARG A 276 -28.68 8.73 10.80
CA ARG A 276 -29.72 7.81 11.23
C ARG A 276 -30.13 6.83 10.12
N ILE A 277 -30.20 7.30 8.88
CA ILE A 277 -30.48 6.45 7.70
C ILE A 277 -29.29 5.50 7.42
N PHE A 278 -28.08 6.00 7.58
CA PHE A 278 -26.84 5.27 7.32
C PHE A 278 -26.18 4.73 8.59
N ALA A 279 -26.96 4.47 9.63
CA ALA A 279 -26.42 3.89 10.86
C ALA A 279 -25.65 2.60 10.55
N PRO A 280 -24.45 2.41 11.14
CA PRO A 280 -23.69 1.18 10.96
C PRO A 280 -24.56 -0.04 11.32
N ASN A 281 -24.56 -1.06 10.47
CA ASN A 281 -25.14 -2.35 10.78
C ASN A 281 -24.03 -3.33 11.09
N PRO A 282 -23.72 -3.60 12.38
CA PRO A 282 -22.60 -4.48 12.75
C PRO A 282 -22.77 -5.90 12.21
N ALA A 283 -24.01 -6.40 12.12
CA ALA A 283 -24.29 -7.73 11.59
C ALA A 283 -23.94 -7.82 10.09
N LEU A 284 -24.32 -6.81 9.32
CA LEU A 284 -23.97 -6.75 7.88
C LEU A 284 -22.47 -6.64 7.67
N SER A 285 -21.77 -5.79 8.43
CA SER A 285 -20.31 -5.64 8.33
C SER A 285 -19.59 -6.95 8.67
N HIS A 286 -20.02 -7.66 9.70
CA HIS A 286 -19.45 -8.96 10.07
C HIS A 286 -19.72 -10.02 8.99
N GLN A 287 -20.92 -10.04 8.42
CA GLN A 287 -21.30 -10.98 7.36
C GLN A 287 -20.49 -10.71 6.08
N LEU A 288 -20.32 -9.44 5.70
CA LEU A 288 -19.45 -9.01 4.61
C LEU A 288 -17.99 -9.47 4.82
N GLU A 289 -17.45 -9.22 5.99
CA GLU A 289 -16.11 -9.63 6.35
C GLU A 289 -15.95 -11.15 6.20
N THR A 290 -16.90 -11.94 6.72
CA THR A 290 -16.87 -13.40 6.64
C THR A 290 -16.95 -13.91 5.21
N GLN A 291 -17.78 -13.29 4.36
CA GLN A 291 -17.93 -13.71 2.96
C GLN A 291 -16.77 -13.23 2.07
N MET A 292 -16.17 -12.07 2.36
CA MET A 292 -15.07 -11.53 1.56
C MET A 292 -13.70 -12.13 1.90
N ARG A 293 -13.47 -12.54 3.15
CA ARG A 293 -12.18 -13.11 3.61
C ARG A 293 -11.63 -14.24 2.73
N PRO A 294 -12.41 -15.24 2.28
CA PRO A 294 -11.88 -16.29 1.41
C PRO A 294 -11.33 -15.76 0.09
N LEU A 295 -11.99 -14.78 -0.52
CA LEU A 295 -11.51 -14.12 -1.73
C LEU A 295 -10.22 -13.33 -1.47
N ILE A 296 -10.22 -12.53 -0.42
CA ILE A 296 -9.04 -11.74 -0.02
C ILE A 296 -7.84 -12.66 0.20
N HIS A 297 -8.00 -13.72 0.99
CA HIS A 297 -6.93 -14.67 1.26
C HIS A 297 -6.47 -15.49 0.04
N THR A 298 -7.28 -15.58 -1.00
CA THR A 298 -6.91 -16.26 -2.25
C THR A 298 -6.16 -15.32 -3.19
N PHE A 299 -6.62 -14.09 -3.35
CA PHE A 299 -6.05 -13.16 -4.33
C PHE A 299 -4.89 -12.32 -3.79
N THR A 300 -4.87 -11.95 -2.51
CA THR A 300 -3.79 -11.16 -1.91
C THR A 300 -2.40 -11.78 -2.10
N PRO A 301 -2.17 -13.10 -1.93
CA PRO A 301 -0.87 -13.70 -2.19
C PRO A 301 -0.38 -13.53 -3.63
N LEU A 302 -1.29 -13.46 -4.62
CA LEU A 302 -0.92 -13.24 -6.02
C LEU A 302 -0.29 -11.86 -6.22
N PHE A 303 -0.78 -10.84 -5.48
CA PHE A 303 -0.14 -9.52 -5.49
C PHE A 303 1.30 -9.58 -4.99
N PHE A 304 1.55 -10.19 -3.83
CA PHE A 304 2.90 -10.24 -3.27
C PHE A 304 3.86 -11.10 -4.10
N ILE A 305 3.38 -12.20 -4.68
CA ILE A 305 4.17 -12.97 -5.65
C ILE A 305 4.54 -12.10 -6.85
N MET A 306 3.59 -11.32 -7.38
CA MET A 306 3.87 -10.44 -8.52
C MET A 306 4.88 -9.36 -8.19
N VAL A 307 4.84 -8.80 -6.97
CA VAL A 307 5.90 -7.89 -6.50
C VAL A 307 7.24 -8.60 -6.52
N GLY A 308 7.33 -9.83 -6.00
CA GLY A 308 8.55 -10.64 -6.05
C GLY A 308 9.04 -10.96 -7.46
N ILE A 309 8.13 -11.32 -8.38
CA ILE A 309 8.45 -11.58 -9.81
C ILE A 309 8.97 -10.31 -10.49
N SER A 310 8.42 -9.15 -10.15
CA SER A 310 8.80 -7.86 -10.75
C SER A 310 10.19 -7.40 -10.32
N LEU A 311 10.72 -7.91 -9.19
CA LEU A 311 12.10 -7.68 -8.76
C LEU A 311 13.08 -8.54 -9.57
N ASN A 312 13.42 -8.11 -10.78
CA ASN A 312 14.35 -8.86 -11.65
C ASN A 312 15.82 -8.57 -11.30
N LEU A 313 16.36 -9.28 -10.32
CA LEU A 313 17.73 -9.11 -9.83
C LEU A 313 18.82 -9.60 -10.82
N LYS A 314 18.45 -10.30 -11.91
CA LYS A 314 19.41 -10.64 -12.99
C LYS A 314 19.84 -9.42 -13.82
N GLN A 315 19.07 -8.33 -13.77
CA GLN A 315 19.43 -7.08 -14.44
C GLN A 315 20.49 -6.28 -13.68
N VAL A 316 20.85 -6.72 -12.47
CA VAL A 316 21.82 -6.04 -11.63
C VAL A 316 23.23 -6.48 -11.99
N ASP A 317 24.09 -5.54 -12.37
CA ASP A 317 25.53 -5.77 -12.45
C ASP A 317 26.15 -5.75 -11.05
N TRP A 318 26.27 -6.94 -10.48
CA TRP A 318 26.81 -7.13 -9.11
C TRP A 318 28.30 -6.80 -8.99
N SER A 319 29.03 -6.63 -10.10
CA SER A 319 30.45 -6.25 -10.11
C SER A 319 30.67 -4.75 -10.08
N SER A 320 29.65 -3.95 -10.40
CA SER A 320 29.75 -2.49 -10.50
C SER A 320 29.85 -1.80 -9.14
N ALA A 321 30.98 -1.17 -8.86
CA ALA A 321 31.16 -0.35 -7.67
C ALA A 321 30.20 0.85 -7.62
N PHE A 322 29.84 1.39 -8.77
CA PHE A 322 28.85 2.47 -8.90
C PHE A 322 27.47 2.01 -8.41
N VAL A 323 27.00 0.83 -8.85
CA VAL A 323 25.71 0.28 -8.44
C VAL A 323 25.67 0.08 -6.92
N TRP A 324 26.71 -0.46 -6.31
CA TRP A 324 26.76 -0.64 -4.85
C TRP A 324 26.85 0.67 -4.09
N GLY A 325 27.66 1.62 -4.57
CA GLY A 325 27.78 2.94 -3.96
C GLY A 325 26.48 3.71 -3.98
N LEU A 326 25.80 3.74 -5.14
CA LEU A 326 24.51 4.40 -5.29
C LEU A 326 23.44 3.69 -4.47
N SER A 327 23.33 2.35 -4.55
CA SER A 327 22.36 1.58 -3.76
C SER A 327 22.51 1.80 -2.28
N GLY A 328 23.75 1.74 -1.74
CA GLY A 328 24.03 1.93 -0.33
C GLY A 328 23.63 3.33 0.16
N SER A 329 23.99 4.36 -0.62
CA SER A 329 23.63 5.75 -0.31
C SER A 329 22.13 5.98 -0.35
N LEU A 330 21.44 5.48 -1.39
CA LEU A 330 19.98 5.61 -1.53
C LEU A 330 19.23 4.77 -0.47
N LEU A 331 19.75 3.62 -0.06
CA LEU A 331 19.18 2.83 1.02
C LEU A 331 19.23 3.59 2.35
N LEU A 332 20.34 4.22 2.67
CA LEU A 332 20.47 5.07 3.87
C LEU A 332 19.47 6.23 3.83
N VAL A 333 19.32 6.88 2.68
CA VAL A 333 18.33 7.94 2.48
C VAL A 333 16.90 7.42 2.65
N ALA A 334 16.57 6.30 2.01
CA ALA A 334 15.24 5.70 2.06
C ALA A 334 14.83 5.30 3.49
N VAL A 335 15.74 4.68 4.22
CA VAL A 335 15.52 4.26 5.61
C VAL A 335 15.53 5.46 6.55
N GLY A 336 16.57 6.30 6.47
CA GLY A 336 16.73 7.46 7.34
C GLY A 336 15.59 8.48 7.19
N GLY A 337 15.19 8.81 5.97
CA GLY A 337 14.12 9.77 5.70
C GLY A 337 12.78 9.32 6.27
N LYS A 338 12.43 8.05 6.14
CA LYS A 338 11.18 7.50 6.70
C LYS A 338 11.25 7.34 8.23
N LEU A 339 12.38 6.95 8.78
CA LEU A 339 12.57 6.91 10.23
C LEU A 339 12.41 8.31 10.84
N VAL A 340 13.04 9.33 10.27
CA VAL A 340 12.90 10.73 10.71
C VAL A 340 11.43 11.13 10.74
N ALA A 341 10.64 10.78 9.72
CA ALA A 341 9.20 11.09 9.68
C ALA A 341 8.44 10.50 10.88
N GLY A 342 8.75 9.28 11.31
CA GLY A 342 8.19 8.68 12.51
C GLY A 342 8.58 9.40 13.81
N TYR A 343 9.80 9.94 13.88
CA TYR A 343 10.28 10.66 15.07
C TYR A 343 9.77 12.12 15.17
N LEU A 344 9.16 12.68 14.14
CA LEU A 344 8.61 14.03 14.17
C LEU A 344 7.27 14.14 14.91
N ILE A 345 6.63 13.05 15.23
CA ILE A 345 5.35 13.04 15.97
C ILE A 345 5.57 12.77 17.45
N LYS A 346 4.64 13.24 18.30
CA LYS A 346 4.70 13.02 19.75
C LYS A 346 4.05 11.68 20.10
N GLU A 347 4.88 10.61 20.07
CA GLU A 347 4.51 9.27 20.50
C GLU A 347 5.67 8.67 21.33
N PRO A 348 5.45 7.57 22.07
CA PRO A 348 6.54 6.81 22.70
C PRO A 348 7.59 6.40 21.67
N ARG A 349 8.88 6.41 22.05
CA ARG A 349 10.00 6.17 21.13
C ARG A 349 9.86 4.87 20.31
N LEU A 350 9.31 3.82 20.93
CA LEU A 350 9.08 2.56 20.24
C LEU A 350 8.03 2.70 19.13
N GLN A 351 6.91 3.38 19.43
CA GLN A 351 5.87 3.63 18.43
C GLN A 351 6.37 4.54 17.32
N GLN A 352 7.17 5.57 17.62
CA GLN A 352 7.84 6.39 16.62
C GLN A 352 8.72 5.55 15.67
N ALA A 353 9.51 4.64 16.22
CA ALA A 353 10.36 3.73 15.44
C ALA A 353 9.51 2.78 14.57
N ILE A 354 8.44 2.19 15.12
CA ILE A 354 7.52 1.30 14.40
C ILE A 354 6.83 2.06 13.27
N ILE A 355 6.33 3.27 13.52
CA ILE A 355 5.69 4.10 12.51
C ILE A 355 6.68 4.42 11.38
N GLY A 356 7.88 4.88 11.70
CA GLY A 356 8.91 5.16 10.71
C GLY A 356 9.30 3.92 9.90
N LEU A 357 9.54 2.78 10.56
CA LEU A 357 9.86 1.50 9.91
C LEU A 357 8.72 0.99 9.02
N SER A 358 7.47 1.17 9.47
CA SER A 358 6.29 0.77 8.70
C SER A 358 6.08 1.59 7.43
N MET A 359 6.69 2.76 7.32
CA MET A 359 6.68 3.60 6.12
C MET A 359 7.84 3.30 5.16
N ILE A 360 8.79 2.40 5.52
CA ILE A 360 9.95 2.08 4.67
C ILE A 360 9.60 1.14 3.50
N PRO A 361 8.75 0.09 3.63
CA PRO A 361 8.51 -0.86 2.55
C PRO A 361 8.16 -0.19 1.23
N ARG A 362 8.82 -0.61 0.14
CA ARG A 362 8.55 -0.17 -1.21
C ARG A 362 7.80 -1.26 -1.95
N GLY A 363 6.89 -0.87 -2.85
CA GLY A 363 6.10 -1.80 -3.64
C GLY A 363 5.98 -1.36 -5.08
N GLU A 364 4.79 -1.54 -5.61
CA GLU A 364 4.41 -1.29 -7.00
C GLU A 364 4.68 0.15 -7.44
N VAL A 365 4.36 1.15 -6.63
CA VAL A 365 4.53 2.56 -7.01
C VAL A 365 6.01 2.92 -7.19
N GLY A 366 6.88 2.47 -6.28
CA GLY A 366 8.33 2.66 -6.43
C GLY A 366 8.90 1.98 -7.69
N LEU A 367 8.41 0.77 -7.99
CA LEU A 367 8.77 0.06 -9.24
C LEU A 367 8.26 0.80 -10.49
N ILE A 368 7.05 1.38 -10.44
CA ILE A 368 6.51 2.17 -11.55
C ILE A 368 7.39 3.39 -11.83
N PHE A 369 7.81 4.15 -10.80
CA PHE A 369 8.74 5.27 -10.97
C PHE A 369 10.06 4.82 -11.64
N ALA A 370 10.67 3.76 -11.11
CA ALA A 370 11.93 3.25 -11.63
C ALA A 370 11.78 2.74 -13.08
N GLN A 371 10.73 1.95 -13.36
CA GLN A 371 10.45 1.40 -14.68
C GLN A 371 10.11 2.48 -15.70
N LEU A 372 9.33 3.48 -15.33
CA LEU A 372 8.97 4.59 -16.21
C LEU A 372 10.20 5.41 -16.56
N GLY A 373 11.04 5.70 -15.56
CA GLY A 373 12.32 6.39 -15.79
C GLY A 373 13.25 5.60 -16.72
N PHE A 374 13.33 4.28 -16.54
CA PHE A 374 14.16 3.42 -17.39
C PHE A 374 13.61 3.28 -18.82
N SER A 375 12.30 3.01 -18.97
CA SER A 375 11.69 2.82 -20.29
C SER A 375 11.67 4.09 -21.16
N ASN A 376 11.70 5.27 -20.54
CA ASN A 376 11.81 6.56 -21.25
C ASN A 376 13.26 7.05 -21.41
N GLY A 377 14.27 6.22 -21.08
CA GLY A 377 15.68 6.56 -21.23
C GLY A 377 16.19 7.66 -20.27
N ILE A 378 15.44 7.97 -19.21
CA ILE A 378 15.82 8.93 -18.17
C ILE A 378 16.83 8.31 -17.19
N LEU A 379 16.60 7.04 -16.84
CA LEU A 379 17.50 6.25 -16.01
C LEU A 379 18.25 5.27 -16.89
N ASP A 380 19.55 5.16 -16.72
CA ASP A 380 20.35 4.11 -17.34
C ASP A 380 20.20 2.75 -16.60
N ALA A 381 20.77 1.71 -17.16
CA ALA A 381 20.67 0.36 -16.61
C ALA A 381 21.32 0.23 -15.21
N GLN A 382 22.39 0.98 -14.93
CA GLN A 382 23.07 0.92 -13.63
C GLN A 382 22.25 1.63 -12.54
N ILE A 383 21.67 2.77 -12.86
CA ILE A 383 20.78 3.50 -11.94
C ILE A 383 19.54 2.66 -11.67
N TYR A 384 18.92 2.09 -12.71
CA TYR A 384 17.76 1.21 -12.57
C TYR A 384 18.08 -0.01 -11.68
N ALA A 385 19.23 -0.66 -11.91
CA ALA A 385 19.70 -1.78 -11.10
C ALA A 385 19.89 -1.38 -9.62
N ALA A 386 20.48 -0.21 -9.37
CA ALA A 386 20.63 0.30 -8.01
C ALA A 386 19.27 0.52 -7.31
N LEU A 387 18.29 1.08 -8.02
CA LEU A 387 16.93 1.24 -7.49
C LEU A 387 16.24 -0.09 -7.20
N LEU A 388 16.43 -1.12 -8.05
CA LEU A 388 15.89 -2.46 -7.79
C LEU A 388 16.46 -3.05 -6.47
N ILE A 389 17.75 -2.88 -6.21
CA ILE A 389 18.38 -3.32 -4.94
C ILE A 389 17.74 -2.58 -3.75
N VAL A 390 17.58 -1.26 -3.85
CA VAL A 390 16.98 -0.46 -2.77
C VAL A 390 15.54 -0.89 -2.53
N ILE A 391 14.74 -1.05 -3.59
CA ILE A 391 13.34 -1.50 -3.48
C ILE A 391 13.29 -2.89 -2.84
N ALA A 392 14.11 -3.85 -3.28
CA ALA A 392 14.14 -5.20 -2.73
C ALA A 392 14.49 -5.20 -1.23
N LEU A 393 15.55 -4.49 -0.83
CA LEU A 393 15.97 -4.45 0.57
C LEU A 393 14.96 -3.71 1.46
N THR A 394 14.41 -2.59 1.00
CA THR A 394 13.40 -1.86 1.75
C THR A 394 12.05 -2.59 1.81
N THR A 395 11.78 -3.53 0.92
CA THR A 395 10.60 -4.39 0.95
C THR A 395 10.77 -5.54 1.95
N VAL A 396 11.93 -6.21 1.90
CA VAL A 396 12.15 -7.47 2.65
C VAL A 396 12.59 -7.22 4.09
N VAL A 397 13.46 -6.24 4.35
CA VAL A 397 14.10 -6.07 5.66
C VAL A 397 13.18 -5.51 6.75
N PRO A 398 12.36 -4.46 6.52
CA PRO A 398 11.55 -3.83 7.57
C PRO A 398 10.59 -4.78 8.30
N PRO A 399 9.91 -5.75 7.65
CA PRO A 399 9.06 -6.71 8.33
C PRO A 399 9.73 -7.46 9.48
N PHE A 400 10.99 -7.85 9.29
CA PHE A 400 11.77 -8.53 10.34
C PHE A 400 12.05 -7.60 11.53
N ILE A 401 12.44 -6.35 11.24
CA ILE A 401 12.77 -5.37 12.28
C ILE A 401 11.52 -4.99 13.07
N ILE A 402 10.39 -4.76 12.39
CA ILE A 402 9.10 -4.46 13.03
C ILE A 402 8.70 -5.60 13.97
N LYS A 403 8.77 -6.84 13.49
CA LYS A 403 8.47 -8.01 14.31
C LYS A 403 9.37 -8.08 15.55
N TRP A 404 10.67 -7.92 15.37
CA TRP A 404 11.65 -7.95 16.48
C TRP A 404 11.36 -6.86 17.53
N LEU A 405 10.98 -5.65 17.10
CA LEU A 405 10.61 -4.57 18.01
C LEU A 405 9.37 -4.89 18.86
N TYR A 406 8.32 -5.43 18.25
CA TYR A 406 7.12 -5.83 18.98
C TYR A 406 7.39 -6.95 20.00
N GLN A 407 8.16 -7.96 19.60
CA GLN A 407 8.53 -9.06 20.51
C GLN A 407 9.38 -8.58 21.70
N ARG A 408 10.26 -7.63 21.48
CA ARG A 408 11.07 -7.02 22.54
C ARG A 408 10.20 -6.22 23.52
N ASP A 409 9.23 -5.49 23.03
CA ASP A 409 8.28 -4.73 23.88
C ASP A 409 7.45 -5.67 24.78
N GLU A 410 6.90 -6.71 24.19
CA GLU A 410 6.13 -7.72 24.92
C GLU A 410 6.98 -8.39 26.02
N SER A 411 8.23 -8.70 25.72
CA SER A 411 9.14 -9.30 26.71
C SER A 411 9.46 -8.35 27.87
N ILE A 412 9.63 -7.06 27.61
CA ILE A 412 9.87 -6.04 28.63
C ILE A 412 8.63 -5.87 29.50
N ASN A 413 7.45 -5.76 28.91
CA ASN A 413 6.17 -5.59 29.62
C ASN A 413 5.84 -6.83 30.47
N ALA A 414 6.10 -8.04 29.97
CA ALA A 414 5.92 -9.28 30.73
C ALA A 414 6.89 -9.39 31.92
N ASN A 415 8.11 -8.89 31.78
CA ASN A 415 9.08 -8.86 32.90
C ASN A 415 8.71 -7.82 33.97
N ILE A 416 8.20 -6.63 33.56
CA ILE A 416 7.73 -5.61 34.51
C ILE A 416 6.55 -6.12 35.35
N GLN A 417 5.62 -6.87 34.75
CA GLN A 417 4.47 -7.46 35.47
C GLN A 417 4.84 -8.61 36.42
N ARG A 418 6.05 -9.16 36.33
CA ARG A 418 6.56 -10.23 37.20
C ARG A 418 7.40 -9.72 38.38
N ILE A 419 7.65 -8.42 38.45
CA ILE A 419 8.32 -7.81 39.60
C ILE A 419 7.23 -7.56 40.66
N PRO A 420 7.31 -8.21 41.86
CA PRO A 420 6.26 -8.13 42.87
C PRO A 420 6.15 -6.73 43.49
#